data_aca452f76fbc56e4e89a5d006d51542e
#
_entry.id   aca452f76fbc56e4e89a5d006d51542e
#
_cell.length_a   1.000
_cell.length_b   1.000
_cell.length_c   1.000
_cell.angle_alpha   90.00
_cell.angle_beta   90.00
_cell.angle_gamma   90.00
#
_symmetry.space_group_name_H-M   'P 1'
#
loop_
_entity.id
_entity.type
_entity.pdbx_description
1 polymer ?
#
loop_
_entity_poly.entity_id
_entity_poly.type
_entity_poly.pdbx_seq_one_letter_code
_entity_poly.pdbx_strand_id
1 'polypeptide(L)'
;MLNFEEINSSYEKLTLIGMMGTGKSKFGRQIANILNFNFYDIDHMIEKEFKITIKQLFQKHGEVFFRKVEKKTISNLILKINQYKEKVIISLGGGGFDNKEIRSLLLNNTNVIWLNTPVDVLVQRHVF
;
A
#
# COMPACT_ATOMS: atom_id res chain seq x y z
N MET A 1 -28.11 -2.30 6.91
CA MET A 1 -27.68 -2.65 5.54
C MET A 1 -26.99 -1.43 4.91
N LEU A 2 -25.79 -1.62 4.41
CA LEU A 2 -25.06 -0.54 3.75
C LEU A 2 -25.73 -0.20 2.41
N ASN A 3 -25.87 1.08 2.12
CA ASN A 3 -26.33 1.51 0.80
C ASN A 3 -25.16 1.49 -0.20
N PHE A 4 -25.47 1.68 -1.49
CA PHE A 4 -24.49 1.61 -2.56
C PHE A 4 -23.37 2.67 -2.39
N GLU A 5 -23.70 3.86 -1.94
CA GLU A 5 -22.74 4.94 -1.73
C GLU A 5 -21.76 4.60 -0.58
N GLU A 6 -22.28 4.04 0.51
CA GLU A 6 -21.46 3.61 1.64
C GLU A 6 -20.49 2.50 1.23
N ILE A 7 -20.94 1.53 0.46
CA ILE A 7 -20.10 0.45 -0.05
C ILE A 7 -18.99 1.01 -0.93
N ASN A 8 -19.33 1.88 -1.88
CA ASN A 8 -18.33 2.51 -2.76
C ASN A 8 -17.32 3.34 -1.98
N SER A 9 -17.79 4.16 -1.03
CA SER A 9 -16.94 4.97 -0.19
C SER A 9 -15.95 4.12 0.61
N SER A 10 -16.41 2.96 1.11
CA SER A 10 -15.58 2.04 1.89
C SER A 10 -14.42 1.46 1.09
N TYR A 11 -14.57 1.32 -0.24
CA TYR A 11 -13.55 0.69 -1.09
C TYR A 11 -12.77 1.67 -1.95
N GLU A 12 -12.84 2.96 -1.66
CA GLU A 12 -12.11 3.98 -2.40
C GLU A 12 -10.67 4.19 -1.94
N LYS A 13 -10.30 3.64 -0.78
CA LYS A 13 -8.95 3.72 -0.21
C LYS A 13 -8.54 2.34 0.23
N LEU A 14 -7.67 1.72 -0.55
CA LEU A 14 -7.23 0.34 -0.32
C LEU A 14 -5.74 0.29 -0.07
N THR A 15 -5.33 -0.51 0.90
CA THR A 15 -3.92 -0.84 1.14
C THR A 15 -3.70 -2.32 0.90
N LEU A 16 -2.74 -2.64 0.03
CA LEU A 16 -2.33 -4.01 -0.23
C LEU A 16 -1.09 -4.32 0.59
N ILE A 17 -1.17 -5.38 1.37
CA ILE A 17 -0.03 -5.91 2.13
C ILE A 17 0.19 -7.37 1.75
N GLY A 18 1.38 -7.88 2.01
CA GLY A 18 1.68 -9.28 1.72
C GLY A 18 3.16 -9.51 1.68
N MET A 19 3.53 -10.79 1.56
CA MET A 19 4.92 -11.20 1.51
C MET A 19 5.57 -10.83 0.17
N MET A 20 6.90 -10.72 0.16
CA MET A 20 7.67 -10.54 -1.06
C MET A 20 7.36 -11.69 -2.04
N GLY A 21 7.27 -11.35 -3.32
CA GLY A 21 6.98 -12.34 -4.35
C GLY A 21 5.51 -12.62 -4.59
N THR A 22 4.59 -11.95 -3.87
CA THR A 22 3.16 -12.09 -4.11
C THR A 22 2.69 -11.29 -5.34
N GLY A 23 3.53 -10.40 -5.86
CA GLY A 23 3.16 -9.55 -6.99
C GLY A 23 2.21 -8.42 -6.66
N LYS A 24 2.17 -7.99 -5.38
CA LYS A 24 1.19 -6.98 -4.93
C LYS A 24 1.32 -5.64 -5.63
N SER A 25 2.54 -5.17 -5.93
CA SER A 25 2.73 -3.88 -6.63
C SER A 25 2.22 -3.95 -8.06
N LYS A 26 2.51 -5.03 -8.78
CA LYS A 26 2.01 -5.25 -10.14
C LYS A 26 0.49 -5.37 -10.14
N PHE A 27 -0.05 -6.17 -9.25
CA PHE A 27 -1.49 -6.37 -9.08
C PHE A 27 -2.18 -5.06 -8.73
N GLY A 28 -1.66 -4.33 -7.76
CA GLY A 28 -2.21 -3.05 -7.33
C GLY A 28 -2.25 -2.02 -8.45
N ARG A 29 -1.17 -1.94 -9.23
CA ARG A 29 -1.11 -1.02 -10.37
C ARG A 29 -2.15 -1.38 -11.44
N GLN A 30 -2.33 -2.66 -11.72
CA GLN A 30 -3.32 -3.12 -12.70
C GLN A 30 -4.74 -2.81 -12.24
N ILE A 31 -5.06 -3.09 -10.98
CA ILE A 31 -6.39 -2.81 -10.42
C ILE A 31 -6.66 -1.31 -10.37
N ALA A 32 -5.68 -0.52 -9.96
CA ALA A 32 -5.81 0.94 -9.94
C ALA A 32 -6.11 1.49 -11.33
N ASN A 33 -5.44 0.95 -12.36
CA ASN A 33 -5.69 1.34 -13.74
C ASN A 33 -7.12 1.00 -14.19
N ILE A 34 -7.60 -0.19 -13.85
CA ILE A 34 -8.95 -0.63 -14.18
C ILE A 34 -10.00 0.24 -13.49
N LEU A 35 -9.78 0.56 -12.21
CA LEU A 35 -10.72 1.36 -11.41
C LEU A 35 -10.56 2.86 -11.61
N ASN A 36 -9.52 3.28 -12.32
CA ASN A 36 -9.16 4.69 -12.46
C ASN A 36 -8.83 5.34 -11.10
N PHE A 37 -8.14 4.58 -10.25
CA PHE A 37 -7.63 5.04 -8.95
C PHE A 37 -6.17 5.42 -9.10
N ASN A 38 -5.68 6.29 -8.21
CA ASN A 38 -4.25 6.56 -8.08
C ASN A 38 -3.56 5.38 -7.41
N PHE A 39 -2.34 5.09 -7.84
CA PHE A 39 -1.54 4.01 -7.26
C PHE A 39 -0.29 4.58 -6.59
N TYR A 40 -0.05 4.16 -5.35
CA TYR A 40 1.13 4.56 -4.58
C TYR A 40 1.83 3.32 -4.02
N ASP A 41 3.08 3.12 -4.43
CA ASP A 41 3.97 2.11 -3.87
C ASP A 41 4.88 2.82 -2.88
N ILE A 42 4.76 2.51 -1.60
CA ILE A 42 5.49 3.21 -0.53
C ILE A 42 7.00 3.03 -0.69
N ASP A 43 7.47 1.82 -0.97
CA ASP A 43 8.90 1.58 -1.17
C ASP A 43 9.45 2.40 -2.33
N HIS A 44 8.71 2.45 -3.43
CA HIS A 44 9.10 3.24 -4.61
C HIS A 44 9.17 4.73 -4.28
N MET A 45 8.22 5.24 -3.51
CA MET A 45 8.21 6.64 -3.09
C MET A 45 9.45 6.97 -2.26
N ILE A 46 9.84 6.08 -1.36
CA ILE A 46 11.02 6.25 -0.51
C ILE A 46 12.29 6.19 -1.36
N GLU A 47 12.40 5.21 -2.24
CA GLU A 47 13.57 5.09 -3.12
C GLU A 47 13.74 6.32 -4.01
N LYS A 48 12.65 6.86 -4.50
CA LYS A 48 12.68 8.07 -5.33
C LYS A 48 13.13 9.30 -4.53
N GLU A 49 12.68 9.43 -3.28
CA GLU A 49 13.05 10.55 -2.42
C GLU A 49 14.53 10.51 -2.04
N PHE A 50 15.02 9.34 -1.63
CA PHE A 50 16.41 9.18 -1.17
C PHE A 50 17.40 8.87 -2.30
N LYS A 51 16.90 8.54 -3.49
CA LYS A 51 17.71 8.21 -4.67
C LYS A 51 18.64 7.02 -4.45
N ILE A 52 18.24 6.08 -3.59
CA ILE A 52 18.93 4.82 -3.35
C ILE A 52 17.88 3.72 -3.17
N THR A 53 18.32 2.46 -3.25
CA THR A 53 17.40 1.33 -3.04
C THR A 53 17.06 1.17 -1.56
N ILE A 54 15.95 0.52 -1.27
CA ILE A 54 15.56 0.18 0.10
C ILE A 54 16.67 -0.62 0.79
N LYS A 55 17.28 -1.57 0.07
CA LYS A 55 18.40 -2.35 0.59
C LYS A 55 19.56 -1.47 1.03
N GLN A 56 19.94 -0.50 0.19
CA GLN A 56 21.00 0.45 0.50
C GLN A 56 20.64 1.33 1.70
N LEU A 57 19.38 1.75 1.78
CA LEU A 57 18.90 2.56 2.89
C LEU A 57 19.01 1.81 4.22
N PHE A 58 18.60 0.51 4.24
CA PHE A 58 18.77 -0.35 5.40
C PHE A 58 20.23 -0.51 5.79
N GLN A 59 21.10 -0.79 4.82
CA GLN A 59 22.53 -0.99 5.07
C GLN A 59 23.18 0.27 5.63
N LYS A 60 22.78 1.44 5.15
CA LYS A 60 23.39 2.72 5.54
C LYS A 60 22.85 3.25 6.86
N HIS A 61 21.55 3.12 7.12
CA HIS A 61 20.90 3.78 8.25
C HIS A 61 20.19 2.83 9.22
N GLY A 62 20.00 1.56 8.87
CA GLY A 62 19.36 0.56 9.72
C GLY A 62 17.84 0.59 9.68
N GLU A 63 17.23 -0.39 10.36
CA GLU A 63 15.79 -0.61 10.33
C GLU A 63 15.02 0.51 11.04
N VAL A 64 15.48 0.97 12.19
CA VAL A 64 14.79 2.00 12.97
C VAL A 64 14.61 3.27 12.14
N PHE A 65 15.66 3.69 11.47
CA PHE A 65 15.60 4.85 10.57
C PHE A 65 14.61 4.63 9.45
N PHE A 66 14.68 3.46 8.80
CA PHE A 66 13.79 3.12 7.69
C PHE A 66 12.32 3.17 8.12
N ARG A 67 11.98 2.59 9.28
CA ARG A 67 10.61 2.60 9.78
C ARG A 67 10.10 4.01 10.07
N LYS A 68 10.97 4.91 10.53
CA LYS A 68 10.61 6.32 10.71
C LYS A 68 10.30 7.00 9.38
N VAL A 69 11.12 6.76 8.36
CA VAL A 69 10.92 7.28 7.02
C VAL A 69 9.61 6.73 6.43
N GLU A 70 9.39 5.44 6.55
CA GLU A 70 8.21 4.76 6.06
C GLU A 70 6.94 5.34 6.69
N LYS A 71 6.93 5.50 8.01
CA LYS A 71 5.81 6.08 8.75
C LYS A 71 5.54 7.51 8.30
N LYS A 72 6.58 8.33 8.14
CA LYS A 72 6.44 9.71 7.68
C LYS A 72 5.86 9.77 6.27
N THR A 73 6.35 8.93 5.39
CA THR A 73 5.88 8.83 4.00
C THR A 73 4.39 8.48 3.97
N ILE A 74 3.99 7.48 4.74
CA ILE A 74 2.59 7.05 4.82
C ILE A 74 1.72 8.13 5.44
N SER A 75 2.17 8.77 6.53
CA SER A 75 1.41 9.83 7.19
C SER A 75 1.15 11.00 6.24
N ASN A 76 2.16 11.44 5.52
CA ASN A 76 2.03 12.54 4.56
C ASN A 76 1.11 12.15 3.41
N LEU A 77 1.20 10.92 2.93
CA LEU A 77 0.34 10.42 1.87
C LEU A 77 -1.13 10.39 2.30
N ILE A 78 -1.40 9.92 3.52
CA ILE A 78 -2.77 9.85 4.04
C ILE A 78 -3.36 11.25 4.18
N LEU A 79 -2.58 12.22 4.65
CA LEU A 79 -3.03 13.61 4.73
C LEU A 79 -3.44 14.14 3.36
N LYS A 80 -2.61 13.88 2.36
CA LYS A 80 -2.88 14.28 0.97
C LYS A 80 -4.14 13.62 0.42
N ILE A 81 -4.25 12.30 0.60
CA ILE A 81 -5.38 11.52 0.14
C ILE A 81 -6.69 12.05 0.74
N ASN A 82 -6.68 12.33 2.04
CA ASN A 82 -7.87 12.81 2.74
C ASN A 82 -8.22 14.24 2.33
N GLN A 83 -7.21 15.09 2.17
CA GLN A 83 -7.40 16.48 1.77
C GLN A 83 -8.04 16.58 0.38
N TYR A 84 -7.57 15.80 -0.58
CA TYR A 84 -8.04 15.84 -1.97
C TYR A 84 -9.10 14.80 -2.28
N LYS A 85 -9.51 14.01 -1.29
CA LYS A 85 -10.50 12.93 -1.44
C LYS A 85 -10.15 11.98 -2.58
N GLU A 86 -8.87 11.61 -2.66
CA GLU A 86 -8.37 10.73 -3.70
C GLU A 86 -8.89 9.30 -3.53
N LYS A 87 -9.14 8.65 -4.66
CA LYS A 87 -9.41 7.22 -4.72
C LYS A 87 -8.09 6.52 -4.98
N VAL A 88 -7.66 5.63 -4.09
CA VAL A 88 -6.27 5.15 -4.11
C VAL A 88 -6.14 3.67 -3.83
N ILE A 89 -5.06 3.11 -4.39
CA ILE A 89 -4.52 1.82 -3.96
C ILE A 89 -3.09 2.08 -3.51
N ILE A 90 -2.79 1.69 -2.27
CA ILE A 90 -1.47 1.82 -1.66
C ILE A 90 -0.86 0.43 -1.55
N SER A 91 0.37 0.25 -2.01
CA SER A 91 1.14 -0.98 -1.82
C SER A 91 2.20 -0.75 -0.75
N LEU A 92 2.16 -1.56 0.31
CA LEU A 92 3.11 -1.50 1.41
C LEU A 92 4.06 -2.69 1.34
N GLY A 93 5.36 -2.43 1.41
CA GLY A 93 6.38 -3.46 1.43
C GLY A 93 6.30 -4.34 2.66
N GLY A 94 6.89 -5.55 2.57
CA GLY A 94 6.85 -6.51 3.65
C GLY A 94 7.48 -5.98 4.93
N GLY A 95 6.93 -6.25 6.07
CA GLY A 95 7.43 -5.84 7.37
C GLY A 95 6.90 -4.50 7.88
N GLY A 96 6.46 -3.60 7.00
CA GLY A 96 5.91 -2.30 7.43
C GLY A 96 4.65 -2.45 8.27
N PHE A 97 3.82 -3.40 7.91
CA PHE A 97 2.56 -3.64 8.64
C PHE A 97 2.77 -4.29 10.00
N ASP A 98 3.95 -4.84 10.27
CA ASP A 98 4.30 -5.34 11.61
C ASP A 98 4.54 -4.19 12.59
N ASN A 99 4.87 -2.99 12.11
CA ASN A 99 4.99 -1.81 12.94
C ASN A 99 3.60 -1.38 13.40
N LYS A 100 3.40 -1.30 14.72
CA LYS A 100 2.09 -1.02 15.31
C LYS A 100 1.52 0.34 14.89
N GLU A 101 2.37 1.36 14.81
CA GLU A 101 1.95 2.72 14.45
C GLU A 101 1.52 2.80 12.98
N ILE A 102 2.29 2.18 12.09
CA ILE A 102 1.97 2.11 10.67
C ILE A 102 0.67 1.35 10.46
N ARG A 103 0.53 0.21 11.14
CA ARG A 103 -0.69 -0.61 11.07
C ARG A 103 -1.93 0.17 11.49
N SER A 104 -1.86 0.87 12.63
CA SER A 104 -2.98 1.68 13.11
C SER A 104 -3.33 2.79 12.11
N LEU A 105 -2.32 3.44 11.57
CA LEU A 105 -2.50 4.53 10.61
C LEU A 105 -3.24 4.06 9.35
N LEU A 106 -2.85 2.92 8.83
CA LEU A 106 -3.47 2.35 7.63
C LEU A 106 -4.88 1.80 7.90
N LEU A 107 -5.05 1.08 9.01
CA LEU A 107 -6.36 0.53 9.37
C LEU A 107 -7.40 1.61 9.67
N ASN A 108 -6.98 2.74 10.22
CA ASN A 108 -7.89 3.85 10.52
C ASN A 108 -8.27 4.67 9.30
N ASN A 109 -7.51 4.58 8.20
CA ASN A 109 -7.69 5.44 7.03
C ASN A 109 -7.99 4.70 5.75
N THR A 110 -7.73 3.40 5.67
CA THR A 110 -7.92 2.60 4.47
C THR A 110 -8.50 1.23 4.79
N ASN A 111 -8.97 0.53 3.78
CA ASN A 111 -9.31 -0.89 3.89
C ASN A 111 -8.08 -1.70 3.49
N VAL A 112 -7.64 -2.58 4.38
CA VAL A 112 -6.41 -3.35 4.17
C VAL A 112 -6.74 -4.72 3.61
N ILE A 113 -6.07 -5.08 2.52
CA ILE A 113 -6.23 -6.38 1.87
C ILE A 113 -4.89 -7.10 1.95
N TRP A 114 -4.92 -8.31 2.52
CA TRP A 114 -3.73 -9.15 2.64
C TRP A 114 -3.65 -10.15 1.49
N LEU A 115 -2.62 -10.01 0.67
CA LEU A 115 -2.31 -10.96 -0.40
C LEU A 115 -1.35 -12.00 0.15
N ASN A 116 -1.84 -13.21 0.41
CA ASN A 116 -1.05 -14.29 1.01
C ASN A 116 -0.70 -15.41 0.04
N THR A 117 -1.06 -15.26 -1.23
CA THR A 117 -0.70 -16.19 -2.29
C THR A 117 -0.16 -15.41 -3.49
N PRO A 118 0.68 -16.03 -4.32
CA PRO A 118 1.15 -15.37 -5.55
C PRO A 118 -0.04 -14.95 -6.42
N VAL A 119 0.06 -13.72 -6.96
CA VAL A 119 -1.02 -13.15 -7.79
C VAL A 119 -1.33 -14.02 -9.01
N ASP A 120 -0.32 -14.63 -9.60
CA ASP A 120 -0.53 -15.52 -10.77
C ASP A 120 -1.47 -16.67 -10.44
N VAL A 121 -1.36 -17.25 -9.24
CA VAL A 121 -2.26 -18.30 -8.77
C VAL A 121 -3.67 -17.78 -8.59
N LEU A 122 -3.81 -16.56 -8.02
CA LEU A 122 -5.10 -15.93 -7.82
C LEU A 122 -5.80 -15.65 -9.16
N VAL A 123 -5.06 -15.15 -10.14
CA VAL A 123 -5.59 -14.89 -11.49
C VAL A 123 -6.07 -16.18 -12.14
N GLN A 124 -5.29 -17.26 -12.04
CA GLN A 124 -5.69 -18.56 -12.58
C GLN A 124 -6.97 -19.10 -11.96
N ARG A 125 -7.20 -18.83 -10.65
CA ARG A 125 -8.41 -19.26 -9.96
C ARG A 125 -9.65 -18.49 -10.38
N HIS A 126 -9.48 -17.25 -10.85
CA HIS A 126 -10.58 -16.36 -11.19
C HIS A 126 -10.90 -16.28 -12.67
N VAL A 127 -10.10 -16.89 -13.53
CA VAL A 127 -10.32 -16.90 -14.98
C VAL A 127 -11.35 -17.96 -15.42
N PHE A 128 -11.79 -18.76 -14.47
CA PHE A 128 -12.77 -19.82 -14.76
C PHE A 128 -14.07 -19.62 -14.08
#